data_2569575fd7dacaef7021531b35eaf22c
#
_entry.id   2569575fd7dacaef7021531b35eaf22c
#
_cell.length_a   1.000
_cell.length_b   1.000
_cell.length_c   1.000
_cell.angle_alpha   90.00
_cell.angle_beta   90.00
_cell.angle_gamma   90.00
#
_symmetry.space_group_name_H-M   'P 1'
#
loop_
_entity.id
_entity.type
_entity.pdbx_description
1 polymer ?
#
loop_
_entity_poly.entity_id
_entity_poly.type
_entity_poly.pdbx_seq_one_letter_code
_entity_poly.pdbx_strand_id
1 'polypeptide(L)'
;SGLNAGIAKEIINYRNENGKFTNRKQLLKVKKLGPKAYTQCAGFLRITDGDEPLDETSIHPESYDAAREVMKACGITKLGEKDAEFPADKTKDLGIDSYTLADIEDAIKQPLRDYRDQFDGALLKSDVLEISDLHKGDQLYGTVRNVVDFCAFVDIGLHQDGLAHISHMSMNRVS
;
A
#
# COMPACT_ATOMS: atom_id res chain seq x y z
N SER A 1 -9.47 6.69 -4.33
CA SER A 1 -10.10 5.57 -3.57
C SER A 1 -11.62 5.68 -3.45
N GLY A 2 -12.26 6.75 -3.94
CA GLY A 2 -13.72 6.94 -3.85
C GLY A 2 -14.28 7.13 -2.43
N LEU A 3 -13.44 7.11 -1.41
CA LEU A 3 -13.81 7.30 -0.01
C LEU A 3 -13.52 8.74 0.44
N ASN A 4 -14.46 9.30 1.21
CA ASN A 4 -14.28 10.55 1.93
C ASN A 4 -14.48 10.33 3.43
N ALA A 5 -14.19 11.34 4.24
CA ALA A 5 -14.32 11.26 5.70
C ALA A 5 -15.73 10.89 6.16
N GLY A 6 -16.76 11.35 5.44
CA GLY A 6 -18.15 11.02 5.74
C GLY A 6 -18.48 9.54 5.54
N ILE A 7 -18.00 8.95 4.44
CA ILE A 7 -18.18 7.51 4.16
C ILE A 7 -17.36 6.68 5.16
N ALA A 8 -16.12 7.09 5.47
CA ALA A 8 -15.28 6.41 6.44
C ALA A 8 -15.96 6.34 7.83
N LYS A 9 -16.60 7.43 8.26
CA LYS A 9 -17.37 7.46 9.50
C LYS A 9 -18.56 6.49 9.47
N GLU A 10 -19.28 6.41 8.34
CA GLU A 10 -20.40 5.46 8.21
C GLU A 10 -19.94 4.00 8.22
N ILE A 11 -18.76 3.69 7.67
CA ILE A 11 -18.16 2.36 7.75
C ILE A 11 -17.90 1.98 9.22
N ILE A 12 -17.33 2.91 10.00
CA ILE A 12 -17.07 2.70 11.43
C ILE A 12 -18.38 2.51 12.20
N ASN A 13 -19.38 3.34 11.94
CA ASN A 13 -20.70 3.24 12.57
C ASN A 13 -21.34 1.88 12.27
N TYR A 14 -21.35 1.49 11.00
CA TYR A 14 -21.88 0.19 10.59
C TYR A 14 -21.20 -0.96 11.32
N ARG A 15 -19.85 -0.93 11.41
CA ARG A 15 -19.06 -1.93 12.14
C ARG A 15 -19.40 -1.98 13.63
N ASN A 16 -19.62 -0.82 14.24
CA ASN A 16 -19.96 -0.74 15.66
C ASN A 16 -21.38 -1.28 15.95
N GLU A 17 -22.32 -1.08 15.02
CA GLU A 17 -23.70 -1.54 15.14
C GLU A 17 -23.89 -3.01 14.78
N ASN A 18 -23.16 -3.53 13.79
CA ASN A 18 -23.37 -4.85 13.19
C ASN A 18 -22.20 -5.83 13.43
N GLY A 19 -21.14 -5.40 14.11
CA GLY A 19 -19.93 -6.20 14.30
C GLY A 19 -18.94 -6.09 13.15
N LYS A 20 -17.92 -6.94 13.16
CA LYS A 20 -16.89 -6.96 12.10
C LYS A 20 -17.51 -7.33 10.75
N PHE A 21 -16.96 -6.74 9.68
CA PHE A 21 -17.30 -7.17 8.32
C PHE A 21 -16.79 -8.59 8.08
N THR A 22 -17.62 -9.46 7.51
CA THR A 22 -17.25 -10.83 7.13
C THR A 22 -16.96 -10.95 5.63
N ASN A 23 -17.40 -10.00 4.81
CA ASN A 23 -17.09 -9.93 3.40
C ASN A 23 -17.24 -8.52 2.84
N ARG A 24 -16.58 -8.26 1.71
CA ARG A 24 -16.61 -6.95 1.03
C ARG A 24 -18.02 -6.56 0.57
N LYS A 25 -18.90 -7.49 0.25
CA LYS A 25 -20.28 -7.20 -0.19
C LYS A 25 -21.10 -6.49 0.89
N GLN A 26 -20.76 -6.67 2.17
CA GLN A 26 -21.42 -5.97 3.27
C GLN A 26 -21.17 -4.45 3.24
N LEU A 27 -20.08 -4.00 2.61
CA LEU A 27 -19.82 -2.58 2.42
C LEU A 27 -20.92 -1.87 1.64
N LEU A 28 -21.63 -2.57 0.74
CA LEU A 28 -22.77 -2.03 0.01
C LEU A 28 -23.98 -1.69 0.92
N LYS A 29 -24.00 -2.22 2.15
CA LYS A 29 -25.03 -1.89 3.15
C LYS A 29 -24.71 -0.63 3.95
N VAL A 30 -23.49 -0.11 3.81
CA VAL A 30 -23.05 1.10 4.51
C VAL A 30 -23.72 2.33 3.89
N LYS A 31 -24.30 3.17 4.73
CA LYS A 31 -24.92 4.45 4.29
C LYS A 31 -23.89 5.31 3.56
N LYS A 32 -24.33 5.98 2.50
CA LYS A 32 -23.51 6.86 1.64
C LYS A 32 -22.45 6.14 0.79
N LEU A 33 -22.22 4.85 0.97
CA LEU A 33 -21.32 4.07 0.14
C LEU A 33 -22.12 3.42 -0.99
N GLY A 34 -22.27 4.15 -2.09
CA GLY A 34 -22.97 3.65 -3.28
C GLY A 34 -22.11 2.69 -4.11
N PRO A 35 -22.72 2.00 -5.11
CA PRO A 35 -22.03 1.03 -5.96
C PRO A 35 -20.77 1.59 -6.62
N LYS A 36 -20.82 2.83 -7.12
CA LYS A 36 -19.66 3.47 -7.75
C LYS A 36 -18.47 3.66 -6.78
N ALA A 37 -18.77 4.10 -5.54
CA ALA A 37 -17.75 4.25 -4.51
C ALA A 37 -17.22 2.88 -4.06
N TYR A 38 -18.09 1.87 -3.99
CA TYR A 38 -17.70 0.49 -3.72
C TYR A 38 -16.70 -0.04 -4.75
N THR A 39 -17.01 0.07 -6.05
CA THR A 39 -16.09 -0.34 -7.12
C THR A 39 -14.73 0.35 -7.01
N GLN A 40 -14.69 1.64 -6.64
CA GLN A 40 -13.43 2.38 -6.50
C GLN A 40 -12.61 2.02 -5.26
N CYS A 41 -13.24 1.52 -4.19
CA CYS A 41 -12.55 1.26 -2.92
C CYS A 41 -12.37 -0.22 -2.60
N ALA A 42 -13.08 -1.13 -3.25
CA ALA A 42 -13.14 -2.54 -2.87
C ALA A 42 -11.75 -3.22 -2.82
N GLY A 43 -10.86 -2.92 -3.77
CA GLY A 43 -9.50 -3.46 -3.77
C GLY A 43 -8.59 -2.95 -2.65
N PHE A 44 -8.94 -1.79 -2.05
CA PHE A 44 -8.15 -1.20 -0.96
C PHE A 44 -8.68 -1.58 0.44
N LEU A 45 -9.93 -2.00 0.54
CA LEU A 45 -10.54 -2.42 1.80
C LEU A 45 -10.39 -3.93 1.93
N ARG A 46 -9.51 -4.36 2.82
CA ARG A 46 -9.24 -5.77 3.09
C ARG A 46 -10.01 -6.22 4.32
N ILE A 47 -10.53 -7.43 4.27
CA ILE A 47 -11.24 -8.06 5.37
C ILE A 47 -10.49 -9.34 5.71
N THR A 48 -9.82 -9.32 6.85
CA THR A 48 -9.14 -10.48 7.41
C THR A 48 -10.15 -11.32 8.20
N ASP A 49 -9.97 -12.63 8.19
CA ASP A 49 -10.84 -13.58 8.89
C ASP A 49 -12.32 -13.52 8.44
N GLY A 50 -12.55 -13.23 7.16
CA GLY A 50 -13.89 -13.19 6.55
C GLY A 50 -14.31 -14.51 5.93
N ASP A 51 -15.53 -14.51 5.35
CA ASP A 51 -16.10 -15.69 4.68
C ASP A 51 -15.48 -15.94 3.30
N GLU A 52 -14.91 -14.90 2.69
CA GLU A 52 -14.28 -14.91 1.35
C GLU A 52 -12.77 -14.68 1.49
N PRO A 53 -11.93 -15.69 1.26
CA PRO A 53 -10.48 -15.53 1.38
C PRO A 53 -9.90 -14.44 0.46
N LEU A 54 -10.46 -14.26 -0.74
CA LEU A 54 -10.00 -13.22 -1.67
C LEU A 54 -10.21 -11.80 -1.16
N ASP A 55 -11.08 -11.60 -0.15
CA ASP A 55 -11.30 -10.31 0.50
C ASP A 55 -10.09 -9.85 1.35
N GLU A 56 -9.16 -10.74 1.67
CA GLU A 56 -7.89 -10.40 2.32
C GLU A 56 -6.86 -9.82 1.33
N THR A 57 -7.07 -10.03 0.04
CA THR A 57 -6.13 -9.65 -1.01
C THR A 57 -6.40 -8.25 -1.57
N SER A 58 -5.48 -7.76 -2.40
CA SER A 58 -5.69 -6.55 -3.21
C SER A 58 -6.55 -6.80 -4.46
N ILE A 59 -6.91 -8.05 -4.76
CA ILE A 59 -7.70 -8.40 -5.95
C ILE A 59 -9.07 -7.72 -5.86
N HIS A 60 -9.45 -7.07 -6.95
CA HIS A 60 -10.77 -6.45 -7.06
C HIS A 60 -11.86 -7.53 -7.19
N PRO A 61 -13.07 -7.35 -6.60
CA PRO A 61 -14.14 -8.34 -6.71
C PRO A 61 -14.54 -8.74 -8.13
N GLU A 62 -14.34 -7.87 -9.10
CA GLU A 62 -14.57 -8.17 -10.54
C GLU A 62 -13.62 -9.24 -11.09
N SER A 63 -12.45 -9.38 -10.49
CA SER A 63 -11.42 -10.36 -10.89
C SER A 63 -11.44 -11.64 -10.06
N TYR A 64 -12.42 -11.82 -9.16
CA TYR A 64 -12.49 -13.02 -8.30
C TYR A 64 -12.67 -14.31 -9.09
N ASP A 65 -13.47 -14.30 -10.14
CA ASP A 65 -13.69 -15.50 -10.97
C ASP A 65 -12.39 -15.87 -11.68
N ALA A 66 -11.67 -14.90 -12.25
CA ALA A 66 -10.36 -15.10 -12.84
C ALA A 66 -9.34 -15.65 -11.81
N ALA A 67 -9.31 -15.07 -10.60
CA ALA A 67 -8.43 -15.54 -9.54
C ALA A 67 -8.72 -16.97 -9.10
N ARG A 68 -9.99 -17.35 -9.01
CA ARG A 68 -10.40 -18.73 -8.69
C ARG A 68 -10.02 -19.71 -9.77
N GLU A 69 -10.16 -19.33 -11.05
CA GLU A 69 -9.71 -20.14 -12.18
C GLU A 69 -8.21 -20.36 -12.17
N VAL A 70 -7.42 -19.33 -11.91
CA VAL A 70 -5.96 -19.42 -11.75
C VAL A 70 -5.61 -20.36 -10.60
N MET A 71 -6.19 -20.15 -9.43
CA MET A 71 -5.94 -21.01 -8.25
C MET A 71 -6.28 -22.47 -8.55
N LYS A 72 -7.41 -22.73 -9.21
CA LYS A 72 -7.85 -24.09 -9.61
C LYS A 72 -6.90 -24.72 -10.61
N ALA A 73 -6.49 -23.99 -11.65
CA ALA A 73 -5.59 -24.47 -12.68
C ALA A 73 -4.21 -24.82 -12.11
N CYS A 74 -3.71 -24.03 -11.15
CA CYS A 74 -2.42 -24.23 -10.50
C CYS A 74 -2.47 -25.16 -9.28
N GLY A 75 -3.67 -25.59 -8.86
CA GLY A 75 -3.85 -26.47 -7.69
C GLY A 75 -3.61 -25.77 -6.34
N ILE A 76 -3.73 -24.43 -6.31
CA ILE A 76 -3.52 -23.62 -5.12
C ILE A 76 -4.81 -23.60 -4.30
N THR A 77 -4.73 -24.04 -3.05
CA THR A 77 -5.90 -24.12 -2.15
C THR A 77 -5.89 -23.07 -1.04
N LYS A 78 -4.74 -22.46 -0.79
CA LYS A 78 -4.55 -21.45 0.27
C LYS A 78 -3.85 -20.21 -0.27
N LEU A 79 -4.19 -19.06 0.29
CA LEU A 79 -3.48 -17.81 0.05
C LEU A 79 -2.22 -17.74 0.93
N GLY A 80 -1.20 -16.99 0.46
CA GLY A 80 0.03 -16.76 1.21
C GLY A 80 1.09 -17.84 1.05
N GLU A 81 0.92 -18.79 0.14
CA GLU A 81 1.95 -19.74 -0.24
C GLU A 81 2.99 -19.06 -1.12
N LYS A 82 4.12 -18.65 -0.52
CA LYS A 82 5.19 -17.94 -1.25
C LYS A 82 5.80 -18.75 -2.38
N ASP A 83 5.82 -20.08 -2.21
CA ASP A 83 6.37 -21.03 -3.16
C ASP A 83 5.32 -21.53 -4.18
N ALA A 84 4.13 -20.91 -4.22
CA ALA A 84 3.12 -21.25 -5.20
C ALA A 84 3.65 -21.05 -6.63
N GLU A 85 3.61 -22.10 -7.44
CA GLU A 85 4.02 -22.06 -8.82
C GLU A 85 2.84 -21.76 -9.73
N PHE A 86 3.05 -20.90 -10.71
CA PHE A 86 2.06 -20.52 -11.73
C PHE A 86 2.60 -20.92 -13.11
N PRO A 87 2.49 -22.20 -13.49
CA PRO A 87 2.99 -22.68 -14.76
C PRO A 87 2.29 -21.98 -15.93
N ALA A 88 3.08 -21.37 -16.81
CA ALA A 88 2.57 -20.61 -17.95
C ALA A 88 1.69 -21.44 -18.91
N ASP A 89 1.92 -22.74 -18.98
CA ASP A 89 1.11 -23.68 -19.77
C ASP A 89 -0.31 -23.83 -19.23
N LYS A 90 -0.50 -23.68 -17.91
CA LYS A 90 -1.82 -23.78 -17.25
C LYS A 90 -2.59 -22.47 -17.23
N THR A 91 -1.88 -21.34 -17.19
CA THR A 91 -2.50 -20.01 -17.10
C THR A 91 -2.79 -19.39 -18.46
N LYS A 92 -2.06 -19.80 -19.51
CA LYS A 92 -2.18 -19.24 -20.86
C LYS A 92 -3.55 -19.45 -21.50
N ASP A 93 -4.20 -20.58 -21.21
CA ASP A 93 -5.49 -20.94 -21.80
C ASP A 93 -6.69 -20.30 -21.09
N LEU A 94 -6.46 -19.58 -19.97
CA LEU A 94 -7.52 -18.94 -19.19
C LEU A 94 -8.03 -17.63 -19.83
N GLY A 95 -7.38 -17.12 -20.88
CA GLY A 95 -7.78 -15.89 -21.56
C GLY A 95 -7.65 -14.63 -20.70
N ILE A 96 -6.87 -14.69 -19.62
CA ILE A 96 -6.59 -13.57 -18.73
C ILE A 96 -5.39 -12.80 -19.29
N ASP A 97 -5.48 -11.47 -19.34
CA ASP A 97 -4.34 -10.67 -19.78
C ASP A 97 -3.16 -10.78 -18.80
N SER A 98 -1.94 -10.58 -19.33
CA SER A 98 -0.71 -10.82 -18.58
C SER A 98 -0.54 -9.90 -17.35
N TYR A 99 -1.09 -8.70 -17.37
CA TYR A 99 -1.01 -7.77 -16.25
C TYR A 99 -1.95 -8.20 -15.11
N THR A 100 -3.20 -8.53 -15.46
CA THR A 100 -4.18 -9.05 -14.50
C THR A 100 -3.69 -10.38 -13.89
N LEU A 101 -3.07 -11.25 -14.71
CA LEU A 101 -2.50 -12.50 -14.22
C LEU A 101 -1.38 -12.25 -13.21
N ALA A 102 -0.43 -11.35 -13.51
CA ALA A 102 0.66 -11.01 -12.60
C ALA A 102 0.14 -10.41 -11.28
N ASP A 103 -0.87 -9.54 -11.35
CA ASP A 103 -1.50 -8.97 -10.15
C ASP A 103 -2.19 -10.05 -9.30
N ILE A 104 -2.83 -11.03 -9.93
CA ILE A 104 -3.46 -12.17 -9.24
C ILE A 104 -2.40 -13.04 -8.58
N GLU A 105 -1.32 -13.39 -9.28
CA GLU A 105 -0.21 -14.19 -8.76
C GLU A 105 0.43 -13.53 -7.54
N ASP A 106 0.75 -12.24 -7.63
CA ASP A 106 1.32 -11.47 -6.52
C ASP A 106 0.38 -11.43 -5.32
N ALA A 107 -0.90 -11.22 -5.57
CA ALA A 107 -1.89 -11.15 -4.50
C ALA A 107 -2.17 -12.51 -3.84
N ILE A 108 -2.05 -13.61 -4.57
CA ILE A 108 -2.16 -14.98 -4.01
C ILE A 108 -0.93 -15.31 -3.15
N LYS A 109 0.28 -14.95 -3.63
CA LYS A 109 1.54 -15.18 -2.89
C LYS A 109 1.65 -14.31 -1.64
N GLN A 110 1.19 -13.08 -1.73
CA GLN A 110 1.33 -12.07 -0.67
C GLN A 110 0.00 -11.32 -0.44
N PRO A 111 -1.03 -11.97 0.12
CA PRO A 111 -2.37 -11.40 0.23
C PRO A 111 -2.41 -10.11 1.05
N LEU A 112 -1.56 -9.96 2.06
CA LEU A 112 -1.53 -8.81 2.96
C LEU A 112 -0.47 -7.76 2.59
N ARG A 113 0.24 -7.94 1.45
CA ARG A 113 1.25 -6.98 1.01
C ARG A 113 0.64 -5.60 0.82
N ASP A 114 1.23 -4.60 1.47
CA ASP A 114 0.94 -3.19 1.18
C ASP A 114 1.93 -2.69 0.13
N TYR A 115 1.41 -2.17 -0.99
CA TYR A 115 2.27 -1.57 -2.03
C TYR A 115 3.13 -0.41 -1.51
N ARG A 116 2.73 0.22 -0.41
CA ARG A 116 3.49 1.27 0.24
C ARG A 116 4.78 0.77 0.89
N ASP A 117 4.86 -0.52 1.23
CA ASP A 117 6.06 -1.12 1.80
C ASP A 117 7.21 -1.23 0.78
N GLN A 118 6.91 -1.11 -0.51
CA GLN A 118 7.93 -1.09 -1.58
C GLN A 118 8.57 0.28 -1.79
N PHE A 119 7.86 1.31 -1.44
CA PHE A 119 8.46 2.61 -1.35
C PHE A 119 9.21 2.59 -0.02
N ASP A 120 10.55 2.54 -0.08
CA ASP A 120 11.37 3.02 1.04
C ASP A 120 10.78 4.37 1.39
N GLY A 121 9.89 4.34 2.36
CA GLY A 121 9.11 5.49 2.71
C GLY A 121 10.10 6.59 3.00
N ALA A 122 9.99 7.71 2.32
CA ALA A 122 10.34 8.93 2.98
C ALA A 122 9.86 8.72 4.42
N LEU A 123 10.80 8.49 5.34
CA LEU A 123 10.52 8.21 6.73
C LEU A 123 9.65 9.38 7.21
N LEU A 124 8.33 9.21 7.06
CA LEU A 124 7.39 10.00 7.82
C LEU A 124 7.61 9.53 9.26
N LYS A 125 8.70 10.03 9.86
CA LYS A 125 8.82 10.04 11.30
C LYS A 125 7.60 10.79 11.76
N SER A 126 6.69 10.07 12.39
CA SER A 126 5.50 10.62 13.04
C SER A 126 5.87 11.53 14.23
N ASP A 127 7.13 11.61 14.55
CA ASP A 127 7.68 12.58 15.50
C ASP A 127 8.06 13.81 14.68
N VAL A 128 7.16 14.78 14.65
CA VAL A 128 7.47 16.14 14.19
C VAL A 128 8.54 16.65 15.16
N LEU A 129 9.80 16.48 14.77
CA LEU A 129 10.90 17.10 15.48
C LEU A 129 10.78 18.61 15.23
N GLU A 130 10.60 19.37 16.27
CA GLU A 130 10.78 20.82 16.20
C GLU A 130 12.28 21.12 16.15
N ILE A 131 12.64 22.27 15.58
CA ILE A 131 14.06 22.71 15.56
C ILE A 131 14.68 22.72 16.95
N SER A 132 13.85 22.96 17.96
CA SER A 132 14.23 22.94 19.39
C SER A 132 14.69 21.57 19.89
N ASP A 133 14.30 20.50 19.20
CA ASP A 133 14.62 19.12 19.61
C ASP A 133 15.96 18.66 19.04
N LEU A 134 16.58 19.47 18.16
CA LEU A 134 17.86 19.17 17.55
C LEU A 134 19.04 19.61 18.41
N HIS A 135 19.95 18.69 18.67
CA HIS A 135 21.15 18.92 19.42
C HIS A 135 22.40 18.79 18.53
N LYS A 136 23.43 19.53 18.87
CA LYS A 136 24.71 19.45 18.17
C LYS A 136 25.31 18.06 18.33
N GLY A 137 25.47 17.34 17.21
CA GLY A 137 26.01 15.98 17.18
C GLY A 137 24.98 14.93 16.81
N ASP A 138 23.70 15.29 16.66
CA ASP A 138 22.65 14.39 16.21
C ASP A 138 22.93 13.95 14.77
N GLN A 139 22.73 12.66 14.50
CA GLN A 139 22.81 12.10 13.16
C GLN A 139 21.40 11.96 12.60
N LEU A 140 21.15 12.67 11.52
CA LEU A 140 19.85 12.70 10.85
C LEU A 140 19.99 12.23 9.41
N TYR A 141 18.96 11.54 8.93
CA TYR A 141 18.84 11.24 7.51
C TYR A 141 18.03 12.35 6.85
N GLY A 142 18.48 12.81 5.69
CA GLY A 142 17.79 13.84 4.94
C GLY A 142 17.87 13.62 3.45
N THR A 143 16.94 14.24 2.71
CA THR A 143 16.91 14.22 1.25
C THR A 143 17.41 15.56 0.72
N VAL A 144 18.40 15.54 -0.17
CA VAL A 144 18.92 16.76 -0.82
C VAL A 144 17.85 17.28 -1.77
N ARG A 145 17.33 18.48 -1.50
CA ARG A 145 16.31 19.15 -2.33
C ARG A 145 16.91 20.06 -3.39
N ASN A 146 17.94 20.79 -3.01
CA ASN A 146 18.59 21.74 -3.92
C ASN A 146 20.08 21.86 -3.60
N VAL A 147 20.90 22.05 -4.64
CA VAL A 147 22.35 22.24 -4.53
C VAL A 147 22.70 23.55 -5.20
N VAL A 148 23.44 24.41 -4.50
CA VAL A 148 24.01 25.65 -5.01
C VAL A 148 25.52 25.65 -4.78
N ASP A 149 26.26 26.58 -5.36
CA ASP A 149 27.73 26.61 -5.39
C ASP A 149 28.40 26.52 -4.00
N PHE A 150 27.72 26.92 -2.95
CA PHE A 150 28.27 26.99 -1.59
C PHE A 150 27.57 26.09 -0.56
N CYS A 151 26.42 25.53 -0.88
CA CYS A 151 25.71 24.64 0.07
C CYS A 151 24.72 23.72 -0.62
N ALA A 152 24.25 22.70 0.11
CA ALA A 152 23.08 21.90 -0.23
C ALA A 152 21.96 22.15 0.79
N PHE A 153 20.74 22.25 0.30
CA PHE A 153 19.54 22.28 1.11
C PHE A 153 19.04 20.83 1.28
N VAL A 154 18.88 20.41 2.52
CA VAL A 154 18.54 19.04 2.87
C VAL A 154 17.26 19.05 3.68
N ASP A 155 16.25 18.37 3.16
CA ASP A 155 15.01 18.10 3.90
C ASP A 155 15.29 16.99 4.93
N ILE A 156 15.20 17.34 6.19
CA ILE A 156 15.38 16.44 7.34
C ILE A 156 14.05 16.11 8.02
N GLY A 157 12.92 16.40 7.36
CA GLY A 157 11.58 16.16 7.90
C GLY A 157 11.05 17.25 8.83
N LEU A 158 11.67 18.43 8.82
CA LEU A 158 11.20 19.64 9.54
C LEU A 158 10.48 20.59 8.56
N HIS A 159 9.80 21.60 9.13
CA HIS A 159 9.17 22.65 8.31
C HIS A 159 10.17 23.55 7.55
N GLN A 160 11.45 23.46 7.90
CA GLN A 160 12.54 24.20 7.23
C GLN A 160 13.64 23.23 6.82
N ASP A 161 14.18 23.43 5.62
CA ASP A 161 15.32 22.65 5.13
C ASP A 161 16.58 22.98 5.92
N GLY A 162 17.36 21.96 6.22
CA GLY A 162 18.71 22.12 6.78
C GLY A 162 19.67 22.59 5.71
N LEU A 163 20.69 23.40 6.12
CA LEU A 163 21.74 23.88 5.22
C LEU A 163 23.04 23.14 5.52
N ALA A 164 23.52 22.37 4.54
CA ALA A 164 24.85 21.78 4.58
C ALA A 164 25.82 22.61 3.76
N HIS A 165 26.74 23.32 4.45
CA HIS A 165 27.76 24.13 3.77
C HIS A 165 28.84 23.27 3.16
N ILE A 166 29.36 23.63 1.96
CA ILE A 166 30.35 22.85 1.20
C ILE A 166 31.59 22.47 2.02
N SER A 167 32.03 23.37 2.92
CA SER A 167 33.17 23.12 3.79
C SER A 167 33.00 22.01 4.81
N HIS A 168 31.75 21.54 5.01
CA HIS A 168 31.41 20.49 5.98
C HIS A 168 30.93 19.20 5.32
N MET A 169 30.86 19.16 3.98
CA MET A 169 30.37 17.97 3.26
C MET A 169 31.42 16.89 3.06
N SER A 170 32.69 17.29 2.84
CA SER A 170 33.79 16.37 2.58
C SER A 170 35.14 17.01 2.91
N MET A 171 36.16 16.16 3.20
CA MET A 171 37.56 16.61 3.32
C MET A 171 38.16 16.97 1.95
N ASN A 172 37.58 16.47 0.87
CA ASN A 172 37.93 16.79 -0.50
C ASN A 172 36.91 17.76 -1.12
N ARG A 173 37.36 18.63 -2.03
CA ARG A 173 36.49 19.55 -2.72
C ARG A 173 35.43 18.76 -3.52
N VAL A 174 34.17 18.98 -3.22
CA VAL A 174 33.03 18.45 -3.98
C VAL A 174 32.76 19.45 -5.11
N SER A 175 32.81 19.01 -6.35
CA SER A 175 32.51 19.79 -7.55
C SER A 175 31.20 19.34 -8.17
#